data_290c8745ab473c2debfbe54d420687dd
#
_entry.id   290c8745ab473c2debfbe54d420687dd
#
_cell.length_a   1.000
_cell.length_b   1.000
_cell.length_c   1.000
_cell.angle_alpha   90.00
_cell.angle_beta   90.00
_cell.angle_gamma   90.00
#
_symmetry.space_group_name_H-M   'P 1'
#
loop_
_entity.id
_entity.type
_entity.pdbx_description
1 polymer ?
#
loop_
_entity_poly.entity_id
_entity_poly.type
_entity_poly.pdbx_seq_one_letter_code
_entity_poly.pdbx_strand_id
1 'polypeptide(L)'
;MKLFSDYHSHPQGHRVQPYSRELLQPWIDSARAGGLNDIAFTDHDRFHAGIDFDEIDKLRAANPDLKIRAGIELDNDPQTSGAGRKWVEKNWDKLDFVLGSVHYLDDPTQMFDSLPDGAGQFVGRSIDEIYEDYFHRVRDIAATGLVDCLSHLDLIKIHGHRPCGDVRSIINETLDFIRSRDLAIELSTAGWRKPVDELYPSDRIIKLAIEKGISFTTASDAHSHVQLAENFDRLAGKMSILGLREVCVYDKHRREMRQL
;
A
#
# COMPACT_ATOMS: atom_id res chain seq x y z
N MET A 1 -14.61 8.77 -15.36
CA MET A 1 -13.37 8.91 -14.59
C MET A 1 -12.46 7.76 -14.97
N LYS A 2 -11.20 8.04 -15.31
CA LYS A 2 -10.21 7.01 -15.65
C LYS A 2 -9.04 7.16 -14.68
N LEU A 3 -8.71 6.09 -13.95
CA LEU A 3 -7.54 6.07 -13.09
C LEU A 3 -6.28 5.95 -13.95
N PHE A 4 -5.22 6.62 -13.54
CA PHE A 4 -3.99 6.76 -14.32
C PHE A 4 -2.73 6.35 -13.53
N SER A 5 -2.88 6.04 -12.25
CA SER A 5 -1.74 5.71 -11.38
C SER A 5 -1.99 4.43 -10.58
N ASP A 6 -0.92 3.67 -10.35
CA ASP A 6 -0.91 2.51 -9.46
C ASP A 6 0.35 2.56 -8.60
N TYR A 7 0.16 2.77 -7.30
CA TYR A 7 1.25 3.07 -6.38
C TYR A 7 1.62 1.91 -5.45
N HIS A 8 1.13 0.66 -5.76
CA HIS A 8 1.47 -0.52 -4.98
C HIS A 8 1.63 -1.74 -5.88
N SER A 9 2.88 -2.13 -6.12
CA SER A 9 3.20 -3.30 -6.94
C SER A 9 4.52 -3.94 -6.52
N HIS A 10 4.58 -5.27 -6.66
CA HIS A 10 5.67 -6.13 -6.22
C HIS A 10 6.31 -6.90 -7.39
N PRO A 11 7.23 -6.27 -8.15
CA PRO A 11 7.92 -6.97 -9.24
C PRO A 11 8.67 -8.22 -8.79
N GLN A 12 9.22 -8.24 -7.61
CA GLN A 12 9.93 -9.39 -7.04
C GLN A 12 8.98 -10.47 -6.50
N GLY A 13 7.68 -10.15 -6.31
CA GLY A 13 6.74 -11.03 -5.66
C GLY A 13 7.15 -11.29 -4.20
N HIS A 14 7.28 -12.56 -3.83
CA HIS A 14 7.65 -12.96 -2.45
C HIS A 14 9.08 -13.51 -2.32
N ARG A 15 10.02 -13.04 -3.14
CA ARG A 15 11.41 -13.52 -3.12
C ARG A 15 12.37 -12.42 -3.56
N VAL A 16 13.62 -12.47 -3.09
CA VAL A 16 14.65 -11.59 -3.60
C VAL A 16 14.95 -11.94 -5.06
N GLN A 17 14.71 -11.01 -5.97
CA GLN A 17 15.07 -11.06 -7.37
C GLN A 17 15.74 -9.74 -7.75
N PRO A 18 16.96 -9.75 -8.34
CA PRO A 18 17.55 -8.53 -8.84
C PRO A 18 16.65 -7.89 -9.92
N TYR A 19 16.44 -6.59 -9.79
CA TYR A 19 15.78 -5.84 -10.84
C TYR A 19 16.56 -5.96 -12.14
N SER A 20 15.86 -6.26 -13.18
CA SER A 20 16.40 -6.35 -14.54
C SER A 20 15.32 -5.94 -15.52
N ARG A 21 15.73 -5.66 -16.75
CA ARG A 21 14.76 -5.34 -17.80
C ARG A 21 13.75 -6.48 -18.02
N GLU A 22 14.20 -7.74 -17.95
CA GLU A 22 13.33 -8.90 -18.13
C GLU A 22 12.25 -8.98 -17.05
N LEU A 23 12.59 -8.63 -15.80
CA LEU A 23 11.66 -8.62 -14.68
C LEU A 23 10.68 -7.45 -14.79
N LEU A 24 11.15 -6.25 -15.14
CA LEU A 24 10.39 -5.01 -15.04
C LEU A 24 9.61 -4.65 -16.30
N GLN A 25 10.06 -5.06 -17.50
CA GLN A 25 9.39 -4.71 -18.76
C GLN A 25 7.92 -5.19 -18.83
N PRO A 26 7.56 -6.41 -18.37
CA PRO A 26 6.16 -6.83 -18.36
C PRO A 26 5.23 -5.90 -17.55
N TRP A 27 5.75 -5.26 -16.49
CA TRP A 27 5.00 -4.29 -15.70
C TRP A 27 4.74 -3.00 -16.46
N ILE A 28 5.73 -2.54 -17.24
CA ILE A 28 5.59 -1.38 -18.12
C ILE A 28 4.54 -1.64 -19.22
N ASP A 29 4.60 -2.82 -19.82
CA ASP A 29 3.66 -3.21 -20.87
C ASP A 29 2.23 -3.31 -20.30
N SER A 30 2.07 -3.87 -19.11
CA SER A 30 0.78 -3.93 -18.41
C SER A 30 0.27 -2.54 -18.01
N ALA A 31 1.15 -1.64 -17.54
CA ALA A 31 0.78 -0.27 -17.22
C ALA A 31 0.20 0.45 -18.45
N ARG A 32 0.87 0.33 -19.60
CA ARG A 32 0.37 0.90 -20.86
C ARG A 32 -0.95 0.30 -21.31
N ALA A 33 -1.06 -1.04 -21.24
CA ALA A 33 -2.30 -1.73 -21.58
C ALA A 33 -3.48 -1.29 -20.69
N GLY A 34 -3.23 -1.07 -19.38
CA GLY A 34 -4.18 -0.52 -18.43
C GLY A 34 -4.45 0.99 -18.59
N GLY A 35 -3.63 1.67 -19.42
CA GLY A 35 -3.70 3.13 -19.63
C GLY A 35 -3.21 3.95 -18.45
N LEU A 36 -2.33 3.38 -17.65
CA LEU A 36 -1.61 4.09 -16.59
C LEU A 36 -0.49 4.95 -17.17
N ASN A 37 -0.19 6.06 -16.52
CA ASN A 37 0.93 6.91 -16.86
C ASN A 37 1.84 7.26 -15.66
N ASP A 38 1.52 6.72 -14.46
CA ASP A 38 2.31 6.88 -13.25
C ASP A 38 2.19 5.61 -12.40
N ILE A 39 3.31 4.90 -12.18
CA ILE A 39 3.34 3.64 -11.43
C ILE A 39 4.51 3.65 -10.43
N ALA A 40 4.33 2.95 -9.30
CA ALA A 40 5.40 2.75 -8.34
C ALA A 40 5.71 1.25 -8.19
N PHE A 41 7.00 0.90 -8.18
CA PHE A 41 7.47 -0.40 -7.72
C PHE A 41 7.74 -0.29 -6.22
N THR A 42 7.05 -1.09 -5.42
CA THR A 42 7.04 -0.98 -3.96
C THR A 42 7.23 -2.34 -3.30
N ASP A 43 8.20 -3.12 -3.78
CA ASP A 43 8.52 -4.41 -3.15
C ASP A 43 8.70 -4.27 -1.64
N HIS A 44 8.36 -5.31 -0.89
CA HIS A 44 8.55 -5.32 0.56
C HIS A 44 10.01 -5.05 0.95
N ASP A 45 10.22 -4.33 2.03
CA ASP A 45 11.53 -3.95 2.54
C ASP A 45 12.46 -5.14 2.84
N ARG A 46 11.92 -6.30 3.17
CA ARG A 46 12.70 -7.54 3.34
C ARG A 46 13.35 -8.03 2.03
N PHE A 47 12.89 -7.56 0.88
CA PHE A 47 13.43 -7.90 -0.44
C PHE A 47 14.27 -6.76 -1.04
N HIS A 48 14.59 -5.73 -0.26
CA HIS A 48 15.34 -4.55 -0.72
C HIS A 48 16.66 -4.87 -1.43
N ALA A 49 17.28 -6.03 -1.15
CA ALA A 49 18.52 -6.44 -1.79
C ALA A 49 18.41 -6.67 -3.31
N GLY A 50 17.19 -6.88 -3.82
CA GLY A 50 16.94 -7.01 -5.25
C GLY A 50 16.68 -5.67 -5.96
N ILE A 51 16.47 -4.58 -5.24
CA ILE A 51 16.18 -3.27 -5.83
C ILE A 51 17.46 -2.67 -6.43
N ASP A 52 17.41 -2.36 -7.72
CA ASP A 52 18.48 -1.70 -8.46
C ASP A 52 17.96 -0.37 -9.03
N PHE A 53 18.42 0.73 -8.48
CA PHE A 53 18.03 2.07 -8.91
C PHE A 53 18.55 2.41 -10.32
N ASP A 54 19.70 1.87 -10.72
CA ASP A 54 20.25 2.10 -12.04
C ASP A 54 19.39 1.42 -13.12
N GLU A 55 18.82 0.25 -12.82
CA GLU A 55 17.86 -0.40 -13.73
C GLU A 55 16.54 0.38 -13.82
N ILE A 56 16.04 0.95 -12.70
CA ILE A 56 14.88 1.84 -12.72
C ILE A 56 15.17 3.07 -13.59
N ASP A 57 16.34 3.67 -13.48
CA ASP A 57 16.72 4.86 -14.27
C ASP A 57 16.85 4.56 -15.75
N LYS A 58 17.42 3.40 -16.12
CA LYS A 58 17.43 2.92 -17.50
C LYS A 58 16.00 2.72 -18.04
N LEU A 59 15.12 2.17 -17.20
CA LEU A 59 13.73 1.96 -17.58
C LEU A 59 12.98 3.29 -17.78
N ARG A 60 13.21 4.27 -16.91
CA ARG A 60 12.69 5.66 -17.04
C ARG A 60 13.14 6.30 -18.36
N ALA A 61 14.44 6.20 -18.65
CA ALA A 61 15.00 6.76 -19.88
C ALA A 61 14.41 6.11 -21.15
N ALA A 62 14.12 4.81 -21.11
CA ALA A 62 13.49 4.08 -22.21
C ALA A 62 11.99 4.32 -22.35
N ASN A 63 11.32 4.87 -21.32
CA ASN A 63 9.87 5.02 -21.25
C ASN A 63 9.46 6.44 -20.77
N PRO A 64 9.81 7.52 -21.50
CA PRO A 64 9.60 8.90 -21.04
C PRO A 64 8.12 9.31 -20.95
N ASP A 65 7.23 8.54 -21.54
CA ASP A 65 5.78 8.70 -21.49
C ASP A 65 5.14 8.15 -20.22
N LEU A 66 5.86 7.34 -19.45
CA LEU A 66 5.41 6.69 -18.21
C LEU A 66 6.26 7.16 -17.03
N LYS A 67 5.61 7.67 -16.00
CA LYS A 67 6.27 7.95 -14.72
C LYS A 67 6.48 6.64 -13.97
N ILE A 68 7.73 6.28 -13.72
CA ILE A 68 8.13 5.06 -13.01
C ILE A 68 8.75 5.50 -11.69
N ARG A 69 8.11 5.17 -10.57
CA ARG A 69 8.54 5.57 -9.24
C ARG A 69 9.33 4.45 -8.57
N ALA A 70 10.49 4.82 -8.03
CA ALA A 70 11.23 3.94 -7.14
C ALA A 70 10.59 4.02 -5.75
N GLY A 71 9.93 2.98 -5.33
CA GLY A 71 9.28 2.92 -4.03
C GLY A 71 9.71 1.70 -3.24
N ILE A 72 9.14 1.59 -2.05
CA ILE A 72 9.27 0.42 -1.16
C ILE A 72 8.06 0.34 -0.25
N GLU A 73 7.66 -0.87 0.11
CA GLU A 73 6.71 -1.14 1.18
C GLU A 73 7.47 -1.45 2.45
N LEU A 74 7.49 -0.49 3.38
CA LEU A 74 8.09 -0.63 4.71
C LEU A 74 7.12 -1.35 5.63
N ASP A 75 7.54 -2.54 6.07
CA ASP A 75 6.71 -3.46 6.84
C ASP A 75 6.96 -3.33 8.36
N ASN A 76 5.99 -3.78 9.16
CA ASN A 76 6.16 -3.97 10.58
C ASN A 76 6.76 -5.35 10.95
N ASP A 77 7.42 -6.03 9.99
CA ASP A 77 8.05 -7.34 10.21
C ASP A 77 9.05 -7.28 11.37
N PRO A 78 8.80 -7.98 12.49
CA PRO A 78 9.65 -7.90 13.67
C PRO A 78 11.06 -8.45 13.45
N GLN A 79 11.27 -9.27 12.41
CA GLN A 79 12.57 -9.85 12.09
C GLN A 79 13.42 -8.93 11.19
N THR A 80 12.78 -8.19 10.28
CA THR A 80 13.48 -7.42 9.23
C THR A 80 13.27 -5.91 9.32
N SER A 81 12.27 -5.41 10.05
CA SER A 81 11.90 -4.00 10.08
C SER A 81 13.06 -3.06 10.47
N GLY A 82 13.95 -3.50 11.36
CA GLY A 82 15.13 -2.71 11.73
C GLY A 82 16.15 -2.57 10.58
N ALA A 83 16.29 -3.60 9.73
CA ALA A 83 17.13 -3.54 8.55
C ALA A 83 16.45 -2.75 7.42
N GLY A 84 15.14 -2.96 7.23
CA GLY A 84 14.33 -2.24 6.26
C GLY A 84 14.33 -0.73 6.51
N ARG A 85 14.07 -0.29 7.74
CA ARG A 85 14.13 1.14 8.13
C ARG A 85 15.50 1.76 7.82
N LYS A 86 16.60 1.10 8.21
CA LYS A 86 17.96 1.58 7.92
C LYS A 86 18.23 1.66 6.42
N TRP A 87 17.69 0.72 5.65
CA TRP A 87 17.84 0.75 4.21
C TRP A 87 17.06 1.91 3.58
N VAL A 88 15.82 2.16 4.04
CA VAL A 88 15.01 3.30 3.63
C VAL A 88 15.71 4.61 3.96
N GLU A 89 16.16 4.81 5.21
CA GLU A 89 16.92 5.99 5.64
C GLU A 89 18.13 6.25 4.75
N LYS A 90 18.92 5.19 4.48
CA LYS A 90 20.13 5.29 3.64
C LYS A 90 19.83 5.66 2.18
N ASN A 91 18.68 5.25 1.65
CA ASN A 91 18.31 5.43 0.25
C ASN A 91 17.19 6.44 0.06
N TRP A 92 16.85 7.22 1.08
CA TRP A 92 15.72 8.16 1.06
C TRP A 92 15.71 9.03 -0.19
N ASP A 93 16.83 9.70 -0.49
CA ASP A 93 16.94 10.56 -1.66
C ASP A 93 16.80 9.83 -3.02
N LYS A 94 16.99 8.51 -3.03
CA LYS A 94 16.80 7.68 -4.23
C LYS A 94 15.36 7.24 -4.41
N LEU A 95 14.62 7.11 -3.32
CA LEU A 95 13.21 6.74 -3.33
C LEU A 95 12.34 7.94 -3.75
N ASP A 96 11.23 7.63 -4.40
CA ASP A 96 10.19 8.61 -4.72
C ASP A 96 9.00 8.49 -3.76
N PHE A 97 8.80 7.28 -3.18
CA PHE A 97 7.61 6.95 -2.45
C PHE A 97 7.85 5.77 -1.48
N VAL A 98 7.31 5.87 -0.27
CA VAL A 98 7.36 4.80 0.73
C VAL A 98 5.97 4.53 1.27
N LEU A 99 5.52 3.28 1.12
CA LEU A 99 4.33 2.74 1.79
C LEU A 99 4.69 2.29 3.20
N GLY A 100 3.76 2.42 4.13
CA GLY A 100 3.86 1.85 5.47
C GLY A 100 2.78 0.80 5.69
N SER A 101 3.16 -0.41 6.08
CA SER A 101 2.29 -1.58 6.12
C SER A 101 2.35 -2.33 7.44
N VAL A 102 1.23 -2.97 7.78
CA VAL A 102 1.12 -3.84 8.95
C VAL A 102 0.65 -5.23 8.50
N HIS A 103 1.55 -6.20 8.56
CA HIS A 103 1.30 -7.61 8.22
C HIS A 103 1.48 -8.55 9.42
N TYR A 104 2.09 -8.09 10.51
CA TYR A 104 2.37 -8.90 11.69
C TYR A 104 1.60 -8.37 12.91
N LEU A 105 1.01 -9.32 13.63
CA LEU A 105 0.43 -9.12 14.96
C LEU A 105 1.41 -9.67 16.01
N ASP A 106 0.93 -10.44 16.98
CA ASP A 106 1.76 -10.97 18.07
C ASP A 106 2.69 -12.11 17.63
N ASP A 107 2.30 -12.90 16.63
CA ASP A 107 3.18 -13.93 16.08
C ASP A 107 4.23 -13.31 15.16
N PRO A 108 5.52 -13.28 15.58
CA PRO A 108 6.57 -12.66 14.76
C PRO A 108 7.03 -13.55 13.61
N THR A 109 6.48 -14.75 13.48
CA THR A 109 6.93 -15.74 12.49
C THR A 109 5.98 -15.85 11.30
N GLN A 110 4.77 -15.29 11.43
CA GLN A 110 3.72 -15.43 10.42
C GLN A 110 2.96 -14.13 10.20
N MET A 111 2.79 -13.77 8.93
CA MET A 111 1.89 -12.69 8.52
C MET A 111 0.44 -13.11 8.76
N PHE A 112 -0.38 -12.24 9.38
CA PHE A 112 -1.79 -12.54 9.64
C PHE A 112 -2.63 -12.59 8.36
N ASP A 113 -2.17 -11.95 7.29
CA ASP A 113 -2.84 -11.89 5.99
C ASP A 113 -2.43 -13.03 5.04
N SER A 114 -1.51 -13.91 5.45
CA SER A 114 -1.19 -15.14 4.72
C SER A 114 -2.42 -16.05 4.60
N LEU A 115 -2.71 -16.52 3.40
CA LEU A 115 -3.86 -17.41 3.14
C LEU A 115 -3.37 -18.82 2.83
N PRO A 116 -3.97 -19.87 3.46
CA PRO A 116 -5.03 -19.81 4.49
C PRO A 116 -4.50 -19.63 5.94
N ASP A 117 -3.20 -19.76 6.16
CA ASP A 117 -2.60 -20.03 7.49
C ASP A 117 -2.72 -18.84 8.47
N GLY A 118 -2.69 -17.61 7.98
CA GLY A 118 -2.79 -16.40 8.80
C GLY A 118 -4.07 -16.31 9.65
N ALA A 119 -5.16 -16.97 9.21
CA ALA A 119 -6.41 -17.03 9.96
C ALA A 119 -6.25 -17.65 11.36
N GLY A 120 -5.22 -18.48 11.58
CA GLY A 120 -4.91 -19.08 12.87
C GLY A 120 -4.63 -18.05 13.97
N GLN A 121 -4.13 -16.87 13.62
CA GLN A 121 -3.84 -15.80 14.58
C GLN A 121 -5.08 -15.17 15.23
N PHE A 122 -6.26 -15.45 14.69
CA PHE A 122 -7.55 -14.95 15.21
C PHE A 122 -8.22 -15.96 16.16
N VAL A 123 -7.77 -17.20 16.22
CA VAL A 123 -8.41 -18.26 17.02
C VAL A 123 -8.18 -18.02 18.50
N GLY A 124 -9.27 -17.98 19.26
CA GLY A 124 -9.24 -17.82 20.72
C GLY A 124 -8.90 -16.40 21.20
N ARG A 125 -8.83 -15.42 20.30
CA ARG A 125 -8.58 -14.01 20.63
C ARG A 125 -9.86 -13.18 20.44
N SER A 126 -9.98 -12.11 21.20
CA SER A 126 -11.00 -11.09 20.97
C SER A 126 -10.71 -10.35 19.67
N ILE A 127 -11.69 -10.37 18.75
CA ILE A 127 -11.56 -9.64 17.47
C ILE A 127 -11.44 -8.13 17.72
N ASP A 128 -12.12 -7.60 18.73
CA ASP A 128 -12.05 -6.18 19.09
C ASP A 128 -10.64 -5.80 19.53
N GLU A 129 -9.99 -6.61 20.39
CA GLU A 129 -8.60 -6.40 20.82
C GLU A 129 -7.61 -6.53 19.65
N ILE A 130 -7.83 -7.46 18.72
CA ILE A 130 -7.01 -7.62 17.52
C ILE A 130 -7.10 -6.36 16.63
N TYR A 131 -8.30 -5.78 16.48
CA TYR A 131 -8.48 -4.54 15.73
C TYR A 131 -7.79 -3.36 16.39
N GLU A 132 -7.89 -3.24 17.72
CA GLU A 132 -7.20 -2.21 18.49
C GLU A 132 -5.67 -2.33 18.32
N ASP A 133 -5.11 -3.53 18.49
CA ASP A 133 -3.68 -3.81 18.30
C ASP A 133 -3.22 -3.45 16.88
N TYR A 134 -3.99 -3.87 15.86
CA TYR A 134 -3.69 -3.54 14.47
C TYR A 134 -3.59 -2.02 14.24
N PHE A 135 -4.59 -1.24 14.70
CA PHE A 135 -4.56 0.21 14.51
C PHE A 135 -3.49 0.91 15.37
N HIS A 136 -3.09 0.34 16.50
CA HIS A 136 -1.90 0.79 17.24
C HIS A 136 -0.62 0.63 16.38
N ARG A 137 -0.42 -0.54 15.78
CA ARG A 137 0.73 -0.81 14.88
C ARG A 137 0.73 0.07 13.64
N VAL A 138 -0.44 0.39 13.08
CA VAL A 138 -0.57 1.38 12.00
C VAL A 138 -0.03 2.74 12.46
N ARG A 139 -0.34 3.18 13.66
CA ARG A 139 0.21 4.44 14.21
C ARG A 139 1.73 4.36 14.45
N ASP A 140 2.23 3.20 14.87
CA ASP A 140 3.68 3.00 15.09
C ASP A 140 4.46 3.12 13.78
N ILE A 141 3.97 2.52 12.69
CA ILE A 141 4.56 2.68 11.36
C ILE A 141 4.48 4.14 10.90
N ALA A 142 3.32 4.77 11.04
CA ALA A 142 3.13 6.18 10.70
C ALA A 142 4.03 7.12 11.52
N ALA A 143 4.38 6.74 12.76
CA ALA A 143 5.24 7.52 13.65
C ALA A 143 6.72 7.48 13.27
N THR A 144 7.14 6.54 12.42
CA THR A 144 8.56 6.40 12.02
C THR A 144 9.11 7.63 11.30
N GLY A 145 8.24 8.39 10.63
CA GLY A 145 8.64 9.50 9.76
C GLY A 145 9.30 9.06 8.45
N LEU A 146 9.21 7.78 8.10
CA LEU A 146 9.81 7.17 6.92
C LEU A 146 8.78 6.74 5.87
N VAL A 147 7.51 7.12 6.03
CA VAL A 147 6.44 6.73 5.12
C VAL A 147 5.72 7.97 4.56
N ASP A 148 5.25 7.86 3.33
CA ASP A 148 4.47 8.89 2.63
C ASP A 148 2.97 8.55 2.64
N CYS A 149 2.65 7.26 2.66
CA CYS A 149 1.30 6.74 2.54
C CYS A 149 1.15 5.45 3.36
N LEU A 150 -0.01 5.24 3.95
CA LEU A 150 -0.34 3.96 4.57
C LEU A 150 -1.04 3.05 3.57
N SER A 151 -0.53 1.84 3.43
CA SER A 151 -1.06 0.82 2.55
C SER A 151 -2.37 0.24 3.11
N HIS A 152 -3.13 -0.45 2.28
CA HIS A 152 -4.29 -1.30 2.60
C HIS A 152 -4.81 -1.17 4.05
N LEU A 153 -5.08 0.06 4.50
CA LEU A 153 -5.58 0.33 5.85
C LEU A 153 -6.82 -0.54 6.12
N ASP A 154 -6.92 -1.13 7.30
CA ASP A 154 -7.87 -2.18 7.69
C ASP A 154 -7.69 -3.55 7.01
N LEU A 155 -6.46 -3.91 6.59
CA LEU A 155 -6.11 -5.24 6.11
C LEU A 155 -6.54 -6.35 7.09
N ILE A 156 -6.61 -6.04 8.37
CA ILE A 156 -7.02 -6.93 9.45
C ILE A 156 -8.36 -7.65 9.19
N LYS A 157 -9.21 -7.11 8.32
CA LYS A 157 -10.49 -7.72 7.95
C LYS A 157 -10.39 -8.85 6.90
N ILE A 158 -9.18 -9.15 6.39
CA ILE A 158 -8.95 -10.04 5.24
C ILE A 158 -9.67 -11.39 5.32
N HIS A 159 -9.73 -12.00 6.52
CA HIS A 159 -10.41 -13.27 6.77
C HIS A 159 -11.91 -13.12 7.02
N GLY A 160 -12.48 -11.92 6.84
CA GLY A 160 -13.91 -11.66 7.06
C GLY A 160 -14.30 -11.38 8.51
N HIS A 161 -13.36 -11.41 9.45
CA HIS A 161 -13.63 -11.05 10.85
C HIS A 161 -14.02 -9.59 10.98
N ARG A 162 -14.99 -9.31 11.87
CA ARG A 162 -15.47 -7.96 12.16
C ARG A 162 -15.54 -7.75 13.67
N PRO A 163 -15.17 -6.57 14.18
CA PRO A 163 -15.34 -6.27 15.58
C PRO A 163 -16.83 -6.24 15.93
N CYS A 164 -17.17 -6.73 17.12
CA CYS A 164 -18.50 -6.65 17.69
C CYS A 164 -18.70 -5.37 18.51
N GLY A 165 -17.63 -4.87 19.11
CA GLY A 165 -17.60 -3.64 19.87
C GLY A 165 -17.43 -2.38 19.01
N ASP A 166 -17.35 -1.24 19.69
CA ASP A 166 -17.18 0.04 19.03
C ASP A 166 -15.71 0.42 18.88
N VAL A 167 -15.13 0.06 17.74
CA VAL A 167 -13.76 0.44 17.36
C VAL A 167 -13.67 1.83 16.72
N ARG A 168 -14.72 2.65 16.78
CA ARG A 168 -14.71 3.99 16.16
C ARG A 168 -13.67 4.90 16.77
N SER A 169 -13.44 4.82 18.07
CA SER A 169 -12.47 5.68 18.76
C SER A 169 -11.08 5.45 18.20
N ILE A 170 -10.60 4.20 18.17
CA ILE A 170 -9.25 3.86 17.69
C ILE A 170 -9.06 4.18 16.20
N ILE A 171 -10.11 3.98 15.37
CA ILE A 171 -10.08 4.37 13.96
C ILE A 171 -9.96 5.89 13.83
N ASN A 172 -10.78 6.67 14.55
CA ASN A 172 -10.72 8.12 14.49
C ASN A 172 -9.38 8.68 14.98
N GLU A 173 -8.87 8.17 16.09
CA GLU A 173 -7.55 8.53 16.63
C GLU A 173 -6.42 8.22 15.61
N THR A 174 -6.51 7.08 14.93
CA THR A 174 -5.54 6.71 13.89
C THR A 174 -5.64 7.64 12.69
N LEU A 175 -6.84 7.96 12.21
CA LEU A 175 -7.02 8.90 11.11
C LEU A 175 -6.58 10.34 11.49
N ASP A 176 -6.83 10.79 12.73
CA ASP A 176 -6.32 12.07 13.22
C ASP A 176 -4.79 12.08 13.27
N PHE A 177 -4.20 10.98 13.69
CA PHE A 177 -2.74 10.84 13.67
C PHE A 177 -2.17 10.89 12.24
N ILE A 178 -2.75 10.12 11.29
CA ILE A 178 -2.40 10.14 9.87
C ILE A 178 -2.48 11.57 9.32
N ARG A 179 -3.58 12.27 9.60
CA ARG A 179 -3.78 13.66 9.18
C ARG A 179 -2.74 14.61 9.78
N SER A 180 -2.41 14.44 11.06
CA SER A 180 -1.41 15.28 11.75
C SER A 180 0.00 15.12 11.19
N ARG A 181 0.31 13.99 10.59
CA ARG A 181 1.58 13.67 9.94
C ARG A 181 1.59 13.97 8.45
N ASP A 182 0.49 14.49 7.92
CA ASP A 182 0.30 14.78 6.49
C ASP A 182 0.51 13.55 5.60
N LEU A 183 0.16 12.36 6.08
CA LEU A 183 0.25 11.12 5.32
C LEU A 183 -0.99 10.91 4.45
N ALA A 184 -0.81 10.18 3.34
CA ALA A 184 -1.92 9.68 2.52
C ALA A 184 -2.35 8.28 2.97
N ILE A 185 -3.46 7.81 2.40
CA ILE A 185 -3.94 6.43 2.51
C ILE A 185 -4.15 5.90 1.08
N GLU A 186 -3.78 4.67 0.82
CA GLU A 186 -4.10 4.06 -0.47
C GLU A 186 -5.54 3.54 -0.53
N LEU A 187 -6.14 3.57 -1.70
CA LEU A 187 -7.34 2.84 -2.06
C LEU A 187 -6.91 1.58 -2.80
N SER A 188 -6.81 0.46 -2.08
CA SER A 188 -6.28 -0.78 -2.63
C SER A 188 -7.38 -1.72 -3.09
N THR A 189 -7.31 -2.12 -4.36
CA THR A 189 -8.24 -3.08 -4.96
C THR A 189 -7.92 -4.53 -4.58
N ALA A 190 -6.80 -4.78 -3.91
CA ALA A 190 -6.37 -6.12 -3.49
C ALA A 190 -7.44 -6.89 -2.71
N GLY A 191 -8.19 -6.19 -1.87
CA GLY A 191 -9.21 -6.81 -1.03
C GLY A 191 -10.35 -7.47 -1.81
N TRP A 192 -10.61 -7.01 -3.05
CA TRP A 192 -11.58 -7.66 -3.95
C TRP A 192 -11.09 -9.02 -4.52
N ARG A 193 -9.80 -9.33 -4.34
CA ARG A 193 -9.21 -10.64 -4.67
C ARG A 193 -9.07 -11.55 -3.45
N LYS A 194 -9.46 -11.06 -2.27
CA LYS A 194 -9.31 -11.77 -1.00
C LYS A 194 -10.68 -12.26 -0.48
N PRO A 195 -10.72 -13.16 0.50
CA PRO A 195 -11.99 -13.67 1.04
C PRO A 195 -12.97 -12.60 1.52
N VAL A 196 -12.47 -11.45 1.93
CA VAL A 196 -13.28 -10.32 2.39
C VAL A 196 -14.09 -9.65 1.28
N ASP A 197 -13.66 -9.75 0.01
CA ASP A 197 -14.24 -9.09 -1.19
C ASP A 197 -14.63 -7.61 -0.96
N GLU A 198 -13.75 -6.86 -0.30
CA GLU A 198 -13.94 -5.42 -0.03
C GLU A 198 -12.70 -4.63 -0.42
N LEU A 199 -12.90 -3.34 -0.74
CA LEU A 199 -11.79 -2.39 -0.89
C LEU A 199 -11.05 -2.21 0.44
N TYR A 200 -9.76 -1.96 0.40
CA TYR A 200 -9.00 -1.41 1.52
C TYR A 200 -8.77 0.10 1.30
N PRO A 201 -9.11 0.94 2.30
CA PRO A 201 -9.92 0.60 3.46
C PRO A 201 -11.41 0.45 3.12
N SER A 202 -12.19 0.05 4.14
CA SER A 202 -13.66 -0.03 4.05
C SER A 202 -14.28 1.34 3.78
N ASP A 203 -15.48 1.36 3.18
CA ASP A 203 -16.23 2.59 2.87
C ASP A 203 -16.41 3.53 4.06
N ARG A 204 -16.57 2.94 5.26
CA ARG A 204 -16.70 3.71 6.49
C ARG A 204 -15.42 4.49 6.80
N ILE A 205 -14.27 3.84 6.68
CA ILE A 205 -12.97 4.49 6.94
C ILE A 205 -12.69 5.53 5.85
N ILE A 206 -12.98 5.23 4.58
CA ILE A 206 -12.81 6.19 3.49
C ILE A 206 -13.63 7.47 3.73
N LYS A 207 -14.90 7.34 4.13
CA LYS A 207 -15.76 8.50 4.43
C LYS A 207 -15.19 9.35 5.56
N LEU A 208 -14.76 8.72 6.66
CA LEU A 208 -14.12 9.42 7.77
C LEU A 208 -12.82 10.11 7.35
N ALA A 209 -12.01 9.46 6.50
CA ALA A 209 -10.77 10.03 5.99
C ALA A 209 -11.05 11.25 5.07
N ILE A 210 -12.10 11.18 4.22
CA ILE A 210 -12.56 12.33 3.41
C ILE A 210 -12.96 13.48 4.31
N GLU A 211 -13.77 13.25 5.35
CA GLU A 211 -14.21 14.28 6.32
C GLU A 211 -13.01 14.94 7.02
N LYS A 212 -11.93 14.20 7.24
CA LYS A 212 -10.68 14.69 7.83
C LYS A 212 -9.73 15.36 6.83
N GLY A 213 -10.05 15.34 5.53
CA GLY A 213 -9.20 15.90 4.48
C GLY A 213 -7.91 15.12 4.24
N ILE A 214 -7.94 13.80 4.43
CA ILE A 214 -6.81 12.93 4.12
C ILE A 214 -6.82 12.64 2.62
N SER A 215 -5.64 12.70 1.99
CA SER A 215 -5.46 12.42 0.57
C SER A 215 -5.35 10.91 0.30
N PHE A 216 -5.69 10.51 -0.94
CA PHE A 216 -5.64 9.10 -1.34
C PHE A 216 -4.75 8.87 -2.56
N THR A 217 -4.05 7.73 -2.57
CA THR A 217 -3.47 7.12 -3.77
C THR A 217 -4.37 5.99 -4.28
N THR A 218 -4.13 5.51 -5.49
CA THR A 218 -4.75 4.29 -6.03
C THR A 218 -3.74 3.17 -6.10
N ALA A 219 -4.16 1.96 -5.78
CA ALA A 219 -3.28 0.81 -5.65
C ALA A 219 -3.96 -0.51 -6.04
N SER A 220 -3.22 -1.38 -6.70
CA SER A 220 -3.66 -2.76 -6.95
C SER A 220 -3.04 -3.77 -5.99
N ASP A 221 -1.90 -3.45 -5.39
CA ASP A 221 -1.11 -4.39 -4.61
C ASP A 221 -0.83 -5.66 -5.44
N ALA A 222 -0.33 -5.42 -6.64
CA ALA A 222 -0.11 -6.44 -7.64
C ALA A 222 1.17 -7.24 -7.34
N HIS A 223 1.07 -8.56 -7.28
CA HIS A 223 2.19 -9.49 -7.14
C HIS A 223 2.56 -10.17 -8.46
N SER A 224 1.86 -9.82 -9.52
CA SER A 224 2.23 -10.14 -10.90
C SER A 224 1.76 -9.01 -11.82
N HIS A 225 2.47 -8.80 -12.91
CA HIS A 225 2.20 -7.69 -13.83
C HIS A 225 0.77 -7.71 -14.41
N VAL A 226 0.12 -8.87 -14.49
CA VAL A 226 -1.27 -9.00 -14.96
C VAL A 226 -2.30 -8.49 -13.96
N GLN A 227 -1.93 -8.33 -12.69
CA GLN A 227 -2.78 -7.77 -11.64
C GLN A 227 -2.67 -6.24 -11.54
N LEU A 228 -1.72 -5.63 -12.26
CA LEU A 228 -1.56 -4.18 -12.24
C LEU A 228 -2.84 -3.51 -12.73
N ALA A 229 -3.33 -2.52 -11.98
CA ALA A 229 -4.61 -1.85 -12.20
C ALA A 229 -5.85 -2.77 -12.21
N GLU A 230 -5.76 -3.97 -11.66
CA GLU A 230 -6.91 -4.89 -11.59
C GLU A 230 -8.05 -4.26 -10.78
N ASN A 231 -9.28 -4.34 -11.32
CA ASN A 231 -10.48 -3.73 -10.76
C ASN A 231 -10.50 -2.19 -10.71
N PHE A 232 -9.63 -1.48 -11.42
CA PHE A 232 -9.61 -0.02 -11.41
C PHE A 232 -10.90 0.62 -11.99
N ASP A 233 -11.61 -0.04 -12.90
CA ASP A 233 -12.93 0.43 -13.34
C ASP A 233 -13.96 0.40 -12.19
N ARG A 234 -13.94 -0.66 -11.37
CA ARG A 234 -14.77 -0.78 -10.16
C ARG A 234 -14.38 0.29 -9.12
N LEU A 235 -13.07 0.54 -8.95
CA LEU A 235 -12.56 1.58 -8.07
C LEU A 235 -13.00 2.97 -8.53
N ALA A 236 -12.86 3.28 -9.82
CA ALA A 236 -13.29 4.56 -10.39
C ALA A 236 -14.78 4.83 -10.17
N GLY A 237 -15.63 3.80 -10.36
CA GLY A 237 -17.05 3.87 -10.04
C GLY A 237 -17.31 4.19 -8.56
N LYS A 238 -16.61 3.50 -7.64
CA LYS A 238 -16.72 3.72 -6.21
C LYS A 238 -16.25 5.11 -5.80
N MET A 239 -15.11 5.56 -6.30
CA MET A 239 -14.59 6.91 -6.04
C MET A 239 -15.58 7.98 -6.49
N SER A 240 -16.22 7.79 -7.67
CA SER A 240 -17.25 8.69 -8.16
C SER A 240 -18.44 8.79 -7.20
N ILE A 241 -18.90 7.66 -6.66
CA ILE A 241 -20.00 7.61 -5.66
C ILE A 241 -19.61 8.34 -4.37
N LEU A 242 -18.36 8.17 -3.92
CA LEU A 242 -17.82 8.81 -2.72
C LEU A 242 -17.46 10.29 -2.92
N GLY A 243 -17.59 10.81 -4.13
CA GLY A 243 -17.27 12.21 -4.44
C GLY A 243 -15.78 12.50 -4.58
N LEU A 244 -14.93 11.49 -4.61
CA LEU A 244 -13.50 11.66 -4.86
C LEU A 244 -13.27 12.02 -6.34
N ARG A 245 -12.55 13.12 -6.59
CA ARG A 245 -12.26 13.65 -7.92
C ARG A 245 -10.78 13.80 -8.20
N GLU A 246 -9.96 13.54 -7.20
CA GLU A 246 -8.52 13.67 -7.28
C GLU A 246 -7.83 12.56 -6.48
N VAL A 247 -6.61 12.27 -6.87
CA VAL A 247 -5.69 11.38 -6.14
C VAL A 247 -4.35 12.08 -5.98
N CYS A 248 -3.56 11.66 -5.02
CA CYS A 248 -2.19 12.12 -4.91
C CYS A 248 -1.22 11.14 -5.60
N VAL A 249 -0.20 11.72 -6.19
CA VAL A 249 0.98 11.05 -6.76
C VAL A 249 2.22 11.61 -6.10
N TYR A 250 3.35 10.92 -6.22
CA TYR A 250 4.58 11.31 -5.53
C TYR A 250 5.77 11.38 -6.48
N ASP A 251 6.67 12.32 -6.18
CA ASP A 251 7.97 12.46 -6.81
C ASP A 251 8.97 12.94 -5.74
N LYS A 252 9.93 12.09 -5.39
CA LYS A 252 10.90 12.38 -4.31
C LYS A 252 10.19 12.84 -3.03
N HIS A 253 9.23 12.02 -2.57
CA HIS A 253 8.40 12.25 -1.38
C HIS A 253 7.52 13.49 -1.44
N ARG A 254 7.50 14.21 -2.57
CA ARG A 254 6.63 15.37 -2.77
C ARG A 254 5.29 14.93 -3.30
N ARG A 255 4.27 15.16 -2.52
CA ARG A 255 2.89 14.88 -2.90
C ARG A 255 2.36 15.94 -3.87
N GLU A 256 1.77 15.48 -4.97
CA GLU A 256 1.05 16.31 -5.95
C GLU A 256 -0.37 15.79 -6.09
N MET A 257 -1.38 16.67 -6.01
CA MET A 257 -2.77 16.30 -6.26
C MET A 257 -3.07 16.34 -7.74
N ARG A 258 -3.69 15.29 -8.26
CA ARG A 258 -4.05 15.14 -9.66
C ARG A 258 -5.55 14.87 -9.82
N GLN A 259 -6.19 15.65 -10.70
CA GLN A 259 -7.61 15.45 -11.05
C GLN A 259 -7.79 14.18 -11.89
N LEU A 260 -8.93 13.51 -11.70
CA LEU A 260 -9.33 12.25 -12.36
C LEU A 260 -10.25 12.48 -13.55
#